data_fb1eca966b2d036a6d55eea972d4229a
#
_entry.id   fb1eca966b2d036a6d55eea972d4229a
#
_cell.length_a   1.000
_cell.length_b   1.000
_cell.length_c   1.000
_cell.angle_alpha   90.00
_cell.angle_beta   90.00
_cell.angle_gamma   90.00
#
_symmetry.space_group_name_H-M   'P 1'
#
loop_
_entity.id
_entity.type
_entity.pdbx_description
1 polymer ?
#
loop_
_entity_poly.entity_id
_entity_poly.type
_entity_poly.pdbx_seq_one_letter_code
_entity_poly.pdbx_strand_id
1 'polypeptide(L)'
;MFPAGTVFIRDANSEAPISVSGGAWDSASGSSTDCSMRVTLQSQEKCLPVERIFEDIQRTERRPRRYSQSSFEFYSTSARPGMAAIRDLIERWYGQFPRDGKADIRGRFRSGDETGFQSAFFELYLCELCRGLGFIVEIYPGMEQHRRTSHPDFRLSLGGKPVFYIEATLAQPSRTEIAANRRLAQLQDEIDRVCCPDFWLWLDTSGTATENIPVARVRDRLDKWLATLNVDQIASTAKAQSDTELPVFSESCGSLTFTITAHPKSPDQRSSEARRLGVISPDLLSECNAHEDIRQAVIRKAKCYGDMDLPYIIAINVINSELLEFDDMLDGLFGRIEVTTWQQPRGIWHHTTRRAPNGAWTSSTGPRNPGVSGVLIADNLTPTTIGVETPVLIHNPCGRKPLPKDIWPLPQRSIDTLGKRILTHPGRQARDVLGLPVRWPLPD
;
A
#
# COMPACT_ATOMS: atom_id res chain seq x y z
N MET A 1 3.50 31.44 -9.24
CA MET A 1 3.64 32.32 -8.07
C MET A 1 2.61 31.88 -7.04
N PHE A 2 2.98 30.94 -6.14
CA PHE A 2 2.16 30.48 -5.02
C PHE A 2 2.99 30.53 -3.75
N PRO A 3 2.45 31.00 -2.64
CA PRO A 3 3.22 31.20 -1.42
C PRO A 3 3.37 29.92 -0.60
N ALA A 4 4.53 29.81 0.04
CA ALA A 4 4.91 28.75 0.97
C ALA A 4 3.98 28.67 2.19
N GLY A 5 3.51 27.47 2.53
CA GLY A 5 2.80 27.17 3.75
C GLY A 5 3.76 26.77 4.87
N THR A 6 3.85 27.62 5.87
CA THR A 6 4.62 27.42 7.10
C THR A 6 3.89 26.43 8.01
N VAL A 7 4.55 25.35 8.41
CA VAL A 7 4.08 24.41 9.42
C VAL A 7 4.47 24.92 10.80
N PHE A 8 3.51 25.22 11.64
CA PHE A 8 3.73 25.53 13.07
C PHE A 8 3.63 24.24 13.89
N ILE A 9 4.70 23.92 14.60
CA ILE A 9 4.70 22.92 15.68
C ILE A 9 4.42 23.69 16.97
N ARG A 10 3.40 23.27 17.72
CA ARG A 10 3.18 23.72 19.11
C ARG A 10 3.26 22.52 20.04
N ASP A 11 4.19 22.58 20.96
CA ASP A 11 4.23 21.78 22.18
C ASP A 11 3.10 22.19 23.12
N ALA A 12 2.50 21.22 23.78
CA ALA A 12 1.73 21.46 24.99
C ALA A 12 1.77 20.22 25.91
N ASN A 13 2.67 20.27 26.88
CA ASN A 13 2.55 19.54 28.12
C ASN A 13 1.41 20.12 28.95
N SER A 14 0.59 19.25 29.54
CA SER A 14 -0.25 19.59 30.71
C SER A 14 -0.58 18.33 31.48
N GLU A 15 0.00 18.25 32.67
CA GLU A 15 -0.33 17.28 33.72
C GLU A 15 -1.61 17.69 34.43
N ALA A 16 -2.43 16.72 34.84
CA ALA A 16 -3.31 16.82 36.00
C ALA A 16 -3.65 15.43 36.57
N PRO A 17 -3.74 15.26 37.90
CA PRO A 17 -3.71 13.97 38.57
C PRO A 17 -5.11 13.39 38.78
N ILE A 18 -5.21 12.06 38.81
CA ILE A 18 -6.44 11.34 39.20
C ILE A 18 -6.25 10.72 40.58
N SER A 19 -7.17 11.07 41.46
CA SER A 19 -7.28 10.57 42.83
C SER A 19 -7.85 9.16 42.90
N VAL A 20 -7.27 8.30 43.71
CA VAL A 20 -7.76 6.97 44.07
C VAL A 20 -8.50 7.07 45.41
N SER A 21 -9.76 6.62 45.46
CA SER A 21 -10.49 6.40 46.71
C SER A 21 -10.61 4.90 46.99
N GLY A 22 -10.11 4.50 48.12
CA GLY A 22 -10.19 3.12 48.62
C GLY A 22 -11.55 2.85 49.28
N GLY A 23 -11.99 1.60 49.23
CA GLY A 23 -13.14 1.06 49.95
C GLY A 23 -12.77 -0.22 50.66
N ALA A 24 -13.24 -0.35 51.90
CA ALA A 24 -12.77 -1.19 52.99
C ALA A 24 -13.23 -2.66 52.89
N TRP A 25 -12.48 -3.46 53.60
CA TRP A 25 -12.66 -4.88 53.88
C TRP A 25 -13.75 -5.12 54.91
N ASP A 26 -14.47 -6.21 54.80
CA ASP A 26 -15.11 -6.87 55.92
C ASP A 26 -14.89 -8.39 55.90
N SER A 27 -14.50 -8.90 57.05
CA SER A 27 -14.15 -10.26 57.35
C SER A 27 -15.34 -11.00 58.00
N ALA A 28 -15.57 -12.24 57.60
CA ALA A 28 -16.36 -13.16 58.42
C ALA A 28 -15.85 -14.61 58.29
N SER A 29 -15.61 -15.17 59.44
CA SER A 29 -15.14 -16.52 59.82
C SER A 29 -16.19 -17.59 59.62
N GLY A 30 -15.79 -18.88 59.41
CA GLY A 30 -16.62 -20.02 59.72
C GLY A 30 -16.28 -21.35 59.07
N SER A 31 -15.65 -22.22 59.86
CA SER A 31 -15.73 -23.69 59.99
C SER A 31 -15.44 -24.63 58.82
N SER A 32 -14.49 -25.50 59.15
CA SER A 32 -14.08 -26.74 58.51
C SER A 32 -15.19 -27.77 58.26
N THR A 33 -15.21 -28.39 57.08
CA THR A 33 -15.65 -29.79 56.91
C THR A 33 -14.81 -30.43 55.80
N ASP A 34 -14.18 -31.52 56.17
CA ASP A 34 -13.36 -32.42 55.39
C ASP A 34 -14.17 -33.05 54.26
N CYS A 35 -13.78 -32.88 53.00
CA CYS A 35 -14.31 -33.59 51.88
C CYS A 35 -13.18 -33.96 50.93
N SER A 36 -12.67 -35.15 51.06
CA SER A 36 -11.67 -35.74 50.17
C SER A 36 -12.22 -35.85 48.74
N MET A 37 -11.96 -34.86 47.93
CA MET A 37 -12.25 -34.88 46.51
C MET A 37 -11.03 -35.41 45.75
N ARG A 38 -11.20 -36.55 45.10
CA ARG A 38 -10.28 -37.11 44.11
C ARG A 38 -10.05 -36.07 43.04
N VAL A 39 -8.85 -35.54 42.98
CA VAL A 39 -8.40 -34.72 41.84
C VAL A 39 -8.20 -35.65 40.66
N THR A 40 -9.15 -35.65 39.77
CA THR A 40 -8.98 -36.22 38.43
C THR A 40 -8.00 -35.28 37.68
N LEU A 41 -6.83 -35.83 37.40
CA LEU A 41 -5.86 -35.18 36.52
C LEU A 41 -6.52 -34.90 35.16
N GLN A 42 -7.00 -33.68 34.98
CA GLN A 42 -7.32 -33.18 33.65
C GLN A 42 -6.01 -33.18 32.84
N SER A 43 -6.07 -33.92 31.73
CA SER A 43 -5.06 -33.93 30.71
C SER A 43 -4.63 -32.51 30.40
N GLN A 44 -3.32 -32.19 30.58
CA GLN A 44 -2.70 -31.03 30.03
C GLN A 44 -2.91 -31.09 28.51
N GLU A 45 -3.87 -30.33 28.01
CA GLU A 45 -3.84 -29.94 26.60
C GLU A 45 -2.49 -29.29 26.36
N LYS A 46 -1.62 -29.97 25.61
CA LYS A 46 -0.42 -29.37 25.07
C LYS A 46 -0.85 -28.11 24.31
N CYS A 47 -0.64 -26.97 24.91
CA CYS A 47 -0.81 -25.70 24.26
C CYS A 47 0.13 -25.73 23.04
N LEU A 48 -0.41 -26.03 21.87
CA LEU A 48 0.35 -25.94 20.62
C LEU A 48 0.86 -24.51 20.53
N PRO A 49 2.14 -24.31 20.16
CA PRO A 49 2.69 -22.97 20.06
C PRO A 49 1.81 -22.16 19.10
N VAL A 50 1.35 -21.01 19.58
CA VAL A 50 0.56 -20.08 18.76
C VAL A 50 1.42 -19.71 17.56
N GLU A 51 1.02 -20.14 16.38
CA GLU A 51 1.73 -19.79 15.15
C GLU A 51 1.66 -18.28 14.93
N ARG A 52 2.82 -17.64 14.91
CA ARG A 52 2.97 -16.19 14.70
C ARG A 52 3.57 -15.90 13.34
N ILE A 53 3.24 -14.72 12.78
CA ILE A 53 3.88 -14.19 11.58
C ILE A 53 5.28 -13.69 11.92
N PHE A 54 5.41 -12.89 12.99
CA PHE A 54 6.68 -12.33 13.45
C PHE A 54 7.25 -13.13 14.63
N GLU A 55 8.55 -13.27 14.67
CA GLU A 55 9.22 -13.90 15.80
C GLU A 55 9.20 -12.99 17.05
N ASP A 56 9.10 -13.60 18.22
CA ASP A 56 9.18 -12.89 19.49
C ASP A 56 10.64 -12.73 19.91
N ILE A 57 11.27 -11.67 19.40
CA ILE A 57 12.68 -11.35 19.62
C ILE A 57 12.83 -9.91 20.13
N GLN A 58 13.91 -9.65 20.88
CA GLN A 58 14.29 -8.29 21.21
C GLN A 58 14.83 -7.59 19.96
N ARG A 59 14.33 -6.39 19.68
CA ARG A 59 14.70 -5.59 18.51
C ARG A 59 15.47 -4.35 18.94
N THR A 60 16.53 -4.04 18.22
CA THR A 60 17.42 -2.89 18.53
C THR A 60 17.60 -1.95 17.33
N GLU A 61 17.25 -2.41 16.11
CA GLU A 61 17.46 -1.63 14.90
C GLU A 61 16.48 -0.44 14.80
N ARG A 62 17.00 0.78 14.72
CA ARG A 62 16.22 2.02 14.61
C ARG A 62 16.44 2.75 13.29
N ARG A 63 17.35 2.27 12.44
CA ARG A 63 17.60 2.91 11.13
C ARG A 63 16.37 2.87 10.24
N PRO A 64 16.23 3.82 9.31
CA PRO A 64 15.22 3.78 8.27
C PRO A 64 15.31 2.49 7.45
N ARG A 65 14.19 2.09 6.83
CA ARG A 65 14.17 0.99 5.87
C ARG A 65 15.14 1.26 4.74
N ARG A 66 16.00 0.30 4.39
CA ARG A 66 16.81 0.37 3.18
C ARG A 66 15.90 0.27 1.94
N TYR A 67 16.31 0.83 0.83
CA TYR A 67 15.53 0.80 -0.40
C TYR A 67 15.28 -0.63 -0.92
N SER A 68 16.31 -1.49 -0.87
CA SER A 68 16.20 -2.89 -1.30
C SER A 68 15.65 -3.84 -0.22
N GLN A 69 15.42 -3.37 1.00
CA GLN A 69 14.94 -4.19 2.11
C GLN A 69 13.46 -4.52 1.93
N SER A 70 13.08 -5.81 2.05
CA SER A 70 11.68 -6.20 2.00
C SER A 70 10.88 -5.61 3.18
N SER A 71 9.58 -5.41 2.97
CA SER A 71 8.67 -4.95 4.04
C SER A 71 8.69 -5.90 5.23
N PHE A 72 8.64 -7.21 4.98
CA PHE A 72 8.67 -8.21 6.05
C PHE A 72 9.96 -8.14 6.88
N GLU A 73 11.13 -8.05 6.21
CA GLU A 73 12.42 -7.91 6.91
C GLU A 73 12.44 -6.65 7.77
N PHE A 74 12.01 -5.52 7.22
CA PHE A 74 11.99 -4.25 7.95
C PHE A 74 11.06 -4.30 9.17
N TYR A 75 9.82 -4.78 9.00
CA TYR A 75 8.90 -4.91 10.13
C TYR A 75 9.40 -5.92 11.17
N SER A 76 10.06 -7.00 10.73
CA SER A 76 10.59 -8.03 11.62
C SER A 76 11.74 -7.55 12.50
N THR A 77 12.59 -6.61 12.01
CA THR A 77 13.82 -6.21 12.66
C THR A 77 13.74 -4.86 13.36
N SER A 78 12.83 -3.98 12.95
CA SER A 78 12.75 -2.61 13.45
C SER A 78 12.28 -2.51 14.90
N ALA A 79 13.02 -1.73 15.69
CA ALA A 79 12.69 -1.37 17.08
C ALA A 79 11.84 -0.08 17.19
N ARG A 80 11.45 0.54 16.06
CA ARG A 80 10.64 1.76 16.06
C ARG A 80 9.23 1.49 16.60
N PRO A 81 8.66 2.39 17.43
CA PRO A 81 7.32 2.22 18.00
C PRO A 81 6.24 2.02 16.95
N GLY A 82 6.26 2.78 15.85
CA GLY A 82 5.31 2.60 14.75
C GLY A 82 5.37 1.21 14.13
N MET A 83 6.57 0.61 14.00
CA MET A 83 6.72 -0.75 13.47
C MET A 83 6.29 -1.81 14.48
N ALA A 84 6.43 -1.56 15.78
CA ALA A 84 5.87 -2.42 16.81
C ALA A 84 4.34 -2.45 16.73
N ALA A 85 3.69 -1.27 16.63
CA ALA A 85 2.24 -1.18 16.48
C ALA A 85 1.72 -1.91 15.22
N ILE A 86 2.45 -1.83 14.10
CA ILE A 86 2.13 -2.56 12.87
C ILE A 86 2.20 -4.08 13.08
N ARG A 87 3.27 -4.58 13.73
CA ARG A 87 3.38 -6.01 14.04
C ARG A 87 2.23 -6.50 14.91
N ASP A 88 1.92 -5.76 15.97
CA ASP A 88 0.85 -6.10 16.90
C ASP A 88 -0.52 -6.11 16.20
N LEU A 89 -0.74 -5.19 15.26
CA LEU A 89 -1.96 -5.17 14.45
C LEU A 89 -2.06 -6.40 13.56
N ILE A 90 -1.01 -6.69 12.80
CA ILE A 90 -0.96 -7.85 11.88
C ILE A 90 -1.13 -9.15 12.67
N GLU A 91 -0.44 -9.33 13.81
CA GLU A 91 -0.59 -10.52 14.66
C GLU A 91 -2.00 -10.67 15.23
N ARG A 92 -2.63 -9.57 15.63
CA ARG A 92 -4.02 -9.59 16.12
C ARG A 92 -4.99 -10.03 15.02
N TRP A 93 -4.87 -9.47 13.81
CA TRP A 93 -5.70 -9.83 12.68
C TRP A 93 -5.45 -11.28 12.25
N TYR A 94 -4.19 -11.69 12.17
CA TYR A 94 -3.81 -13.06 11.89
C TYR A 94 -4.35 -14.04 12.94
N GLY A 95 -4.33 -13.66 14.21
CA GLY A 95 -4.92 -14.42 15.31
C GLY A 95 -6.40 -14.74 15.06
N GLN A 96 -7.13 -13.79 14.51
CA GLN A 96 -8.57 -13.88 14.20
C GLN A 96 -8.87 -14.47 12.81
N PHE A 97 -7.87 -14.55 11.91
CA PHE A 97 -8.07 -15.10 10.58
C PHE A 97 -8.50 -16.58 10.63
N PRO A 98 -9.38 -17.04 9.71
CA PRO A 98 -9.83 -18.43 9.71
C PRO A 98 -8.69 -19.43 9.60
N ARG A 99 -8.81 -20.55 10.33
CA ARG A 99 -7.73 -21.53 10.53
C ARG A 99 -7.18 -22.09 9.21
N ASP A 100 -8.09 -22.37 8.28
CA ASP A 100 -7.77 -23.02 7.00
C ASP A 100 -6.89 -22.16 6.08
N GLY A 101 -6.92 -20.84 6.23
CA GLY A 101 -6.09 -19.90 5.46
C GLY A 101 -4.78 -19.47 6.15
N LYS A 102 -4.61 -19.76 7.47
CA LYS A 102 -3.48 -19.24 8.24
C LYS A 102 -2.12 -19.65 7.69
N ALA A 103 -1.97 -20.92 7.31
CA ALA A 103 -0.69 -21.43 6.82
C ALA A 103 -0.25 -20.73 5.53
N ASP A 104 -1.18 -20.49 4.60
CA ASP A 104 -0.92 -19.79 3.35
C ASP A 104 -0.56 -18.32 3.60
N ILE A 105 -1.38 -17.58 4.37
CA ILE A 105 -1.13 -16.18 4.74
C ILE A 105 0.26 -16.05 5.38
N ARG A 106 0.58 -16.88 6.38
CA ARG A 106 1.89 -16.86 7.04
C ARG A 106 3.05 -17.18 6.08
N GLY A 107 2.87 -18.16 5.21
CA GLY A 107 3.86 -18.53 4.20
C GLY A 107 4.18 -17.37 3.27
N ARG A 108 3.17 -16.69 2.76
CA ARG A 108 3.33 -15.51 1.88
C ARG A 108 3.97 -14.33 2.60
N PHE A 109 3.59 -14.03 3.85
CA PHE A 109 4.25 -12.98 4.66
C PHE A 109 5.76 -13.24 4.80
N ARG A 110 6.17 -14.49 5.05
CA ARG A 110 7.55 -14.89 5.35
C ARG A 110 8.36 -15.29 4.11
N SER A 111 7.79 -15.25 2.92
CA SER A 111 8.45 -15.70 1.68
C SER A 111 9.67 -14.86 1.26
N GLY A 112 9.82 -13.65 1.81
CA GLY A 112 10.82 -12.67 1.37
C GLY A 112 10.47 -11.99 0.04
N ASP A 113 9.34 -12.36 -0.59
CA ASP A 113 8.82 -11.72 -1.78
C ASP A 113 7.85 -10.58 -1.41
N GLU A 114 8.11 -9.39 -1.93
CA GLU A 114 7.30 -8.20 -1.64
C GLU A 114 5.85 -8.37 -2.14
N THR A 115 5.67 -9.00 -3.31
CA THR A 115 4.35 -9.30 -3.86
C THR A 115 3.55 -10.24 -2.96
N GLY A 116 4.19 -11.29 -2.48
CA GLY A 116 3.59 -12.24 -1.52
C GLY A 116 3.19 -11.55 -0.23
N PHE A 117 4.06 -10.70 0.32
CA PHE A 117 3.78 -9.91 1.51
C PHE A 117 2.56 -8.99 1.30
N GLN A 118 2.55 -8.18 0.24
CA GLN A 118 1.48 -7.23 -0.05
C GLN A 118 0.14 -7.93 -0.31
N SER A 119 0.15 -9.05 -1.02
CA SER A 119 -1.04 -9.84 -1.28
C SER A 119 -1.64 -10.42 0.01
N ALA A 120 -0.79 -11.04 0.86
CA ALA A 120 -1.23 -11.59 2.14
C ALA A 120 -1.77 -10.49 3.09
N PHE A 121 -1.10 -9.34 3.12
CA PHE A 121 -1.56 -8.21 3.91
C PHE A 121 -2.91 -7.68 3.42
N PHE A 122 -3.10 -7.55 2.11
CA PHE A 122 -4.35 -7.06 1.54
C PHE A 122 -5.53 -7.99 1.80
N GLU A 123 -5.34 -9.31 1.70
CA GLU A 123 -6.36 -10.28 2.08
C GLU A 123 -6.70 -10.22 3.58
N LEU A 124 -5.69 -10.11 4.43
CA LEU A 124 -5.89 -9.98 5.88
C LEU A 124 -6.66 -8.69 6.21
N TYR A 125 -6.29 -7.57 5.58
CA TYR A 125 -6.98 -6.29 5.71
C TYR A 125 -8.44 -6.37 5.27
N LEU A 126 -8.72 -6.95 4.09
CA LEU A 126 -10.09 -7.08 3.59
C LEU A 126 -10.96 -7.96 4.51
N CYS A 127 -10.40 -9.04 5.03
CA CYS A 127 -11.09 -9.89 5.99
C CYS A 127 -11.53 -9.11 7.23
N GLU A 128 -10.61 -8.34 7.83
CA GLU A 128 -10.91 -7.57 9.04
C GLU A 128 -11.81 -6.35 8.74
N LEU A 129 -11.61 -5.68 7.61
CA LEU A 129 -12.50 -4.60 7.17
C LEU A 129 -13.93 -5.09 7.03
N CYS A 130 -14.15 -6.21 6.34
CA CYS A 130 -15.48 -6.77 6.14
C CYS A 130 -16.12 -7.21 7.45
N ARG A 131 -15.37 -7.77 8.40
CA ARG A 131 -15.84 -8.07 9.75
C ARG A 131 -16.24 -6.82 10.53
N GLY A 132 -15.39 -5.79 10.47
CA GLY A 132 -15.67 -4.49 11.10
C GLY A 132 -16.90 -3.78 10.51
N LEU A 133 -17.25 -4.08 9.27
CA LEU A 133 -18.49 -3.65 8.61
C LEU A 133 -19.72 -4.49 8.99
N GLY A 134 -19.55 -5.57 9.76
CA GLY A 134 -20.63 -6.42 10.23
C GLY A 134 -20.95 -7.64 9.36
N PHE A 135 -20.09 -7.94 8.36
CA PHE A 135 -20.24 -9.14 7.55
C PHE A 135 -19.67 -10.38 8.25
N ILE A 136 -20.32 -11.52 8.04
CA ILE A 136 -19.73 -12.84 8.28
C ILE A 136 -18.87 -13.17 7.07
N VAL A 137 -17.57 -13.40 7.30
CA VAL A 137 -16.58 -13.67 6.24
C VAL A 137 -16.25 -15.15 6.23
N GLU A 138 -16.51 -15.80 5.11
CA GLU A 138 -16.07 -17.15 4.80
C GLU A 138 -14.94 -17.08 3.79
N ILE A 139 -13.81 -17.71 4.08
CA ILE A 139 -12.66 -17.79 3.17
C ILE A 139 -12.78 -19.00 2.26
N TYR A 140 -12.30 -18.86 1.02
CA TYR A 140 -12.20 -19.94 0.04
C TYR A 140 -13.49 -20.75 -0.11
N PRO A 141 -14.64 -20.07 -0.30
CA PRO A 141 -15.93 -20.76 -0.33
C PRO A 141 -15.98 -21.79 -1.46
N GLY A 142 -16.41 -23.01 -1.13
CA GLY A 142 -16.62 -24.04 -2.13
C GLY A 142 -17.67 -23.63 -3.17
N MET A 143 -17.37 -23.83 -4.44
CA MET A 143 -18.28 -23.53 -5.57
C MET A 143 -18.91 -24.84 -6.06
N GLU A 144 -20.03 -25.25 -5.48
CA GLU A 144 -20.69 -26.53 -5.79
C GLU A 144 -21.06 -26.72 -7.27
N GLN A 145 -21.25 -25.63 -8.01
CA GLN A 145 -21.67 -25.64 -9.41
C GLN A 145 -20.52 -25.70 -10.41
N HIS A 146 -19.27 -25.54 -9.97
CA HIS A 146 -18.13 -25.47 -10.88
C HIS A 146 -17.16 -26.63 -10.63
N ARG A 147 -16.93 -27.47 -11.65
CA ARG A 147 -15.88 -28.52 -11.66
C ARG A 147 -14.44 -27.97 -11.56
N ARG A 148 -14.28 -26.67 -11.26
CA ARG A 148 -12.97 -26.01 -11.12
C ARG A 148 -12.60 -25.95 -9.64
N THR A 149 -11.36 -26.25 -9.33
CA THR A 149 -10.75 -26.17 -7.99
C THR A 149 -10.49 -24.73 -7.53
N SER A 150 -10.78 -23.71 -8.35
CA SER A 150 -10.58 -22.30 -8.02
C SER A 150 -11.84 -21.72 -7.38
N HIS A 151 -11.67 -21.00 -6.30
CA HIS A 151 -12.72 -20.32 -5.53
C HIS A 151 -12.34 -18.86 -5.32
N PRO A 152 -13.31 -17.94 -5.13
CA PRO A 152 -13.02 -16.57 -4.70
C PRO A 152 -12.42 -16.56 -3.29
N ASP A 153 -11.71 -15.51 -2.94
CA ASP A 153 -11.06 -15.41 -1.62
C ASP A 153 -12.09 -15.35 -0.50
N PHE A 154 -13.22 -14.64 -0.71
CA PHE A 154 -14.22 -14.43 0.32
C PHE A 154 -15.65 -14.57 -0.21
N ARG A 155 -16.52 -15.20 0.60
CA ARG A 155 -17.98 -15.07 0.54
C ARG A 155 -18.45 -14.27 1.74
N LEU A 156 -19.22 -13.22 1.50
CA LEU A 156 -19.72 -12.34 2.55
C LEU A 156 -21.22 -12.57 2.77
N SER A 157 -21.61 -12.67 4.05
CA SER A 157 -22.98 -12.83 4.47
C SER A 157 -23.39 -11.71 5.41
N LEU A 158 -24.65 -11.26 5.28
CA LEU A 158 -25.27 -10.27 6.14
C LEU A 158 -26.62 -10.82 6.66
N GLY A 159 -26.84 -10.75 7.98
CA GLY A 159 -28.05 -11.33 8.57
C GLY A 159 -28.23 -12.82 8.29
N GLY A 160 -27.13 -13.58 8.17
CA GLY A 160 -27.13 -15.01 7.91
C GLY A 160 -27.38 -15.40 6.44
N LYS A 161 -27.49 -14.41 5.52
CA LYS A 161 -27.68 -14.68 4.08
C LYS A 161 -26.42 -14.27 3.30
N PRO A 162 -25.91 -15.13 2.41
CA PRO A 162 -24.85 -14.75 1.49
C PRO A 162 -25.29 -13.59 0.59
N VAL A 163 -24.42 -12.57 0.41
CA VAL A 163 -24.77 -11.34 -0.31
C VAL A 163 -23.86 -11.07 -1.50
N PHE A 164 -22.56 -11.36 -1.41
CA PHE A 164 -21.62 -11.19 -2.51
C PHE A 164 -20.29 -11.89 -2.27
N TYR A 165 -19.49 -12.02 -3.33
CA TYR A 165 -18.11 -12.52 -3.30
C TYR A 165 -17.10 -11.39 -3.47
N ILE A 166 -15.93 -11.54 -2.83
CA ILE A 166 -14.76 -10.70 -3.07
C ILE A 166 -13.59 -11.58 -3.53
N GLU A 167 -12.88 -11.10 -4.53
CA GLU A 167 -11.59 -11.61 -4.99
C GLU A 167 -10.54 -10.53 -4.82
N ALA A 168 -9.53 -10.77 -4.02
CA ALA A 168 -8.41 -9.86 -3.78
C ALA A 168 -7.34 -10.02 -4.87
N THR A 169 -6.75 -8.91 -5.29
CA THR A 169 -5.61 -8.93 -6.21
C THR A 169 -4.80 -7.65 -6.10
N LEU A 170 -3.56 -7.70 -6.58
CA LEU A 170 -2.73 -6.52 -6.75
C LEU A 170 -2.77 -6.07 -8.22
N ALA A 171 -2.88 -4.76 -8.44
CA ALA A 171 -2.45 -4.12 -9.66
C ALA A 171 -1.01 -3.67 -9.44
N GLN A 172 -0.10 -4.23 -10.21
CA GLN A 172 1.33 -4.04 -10.01
C GLN A 172 2.06 -4.04 -11.35
N PRO A 173 3.21 -3.38 -11.44
CA PRO A 173 4.05 -3.37 -12.62
C PRO A 173 4.42 -4.77 -13.11
N SER A 174 4.84 -4.87 -14.34
CA SER A 174 5.31 -6.12 -14.93
C SER A 174 6.51 -6.70 -14.16
N ARG A 175 6.77 -8.00 -14.32
CA ARG A 175 7.94 -8.66 -13.70
C ARG A 175 9.27 -8.01 -14.11
N THR A 176 9.34 -7.47 -15.33
CA THR A 176 10.52 -6.76 -15.85
C THR A 176 10.74 -5.44 -15.12
N GLU A 177 9.68 -4.68 -14.90
CA GLU A 177 9.71 -3.42 -14.14
C GLU A 177 10.04 -3.68 -12.65
N ILE A 178 9.44 -4.70 -12.04
CA ILE A 178 9.78 -5.10 -10.67
C ILE A 178 11.28 -5.44 -10.54
N ALA A 179 11.84 -6.14 -11.54
CA ALA A 179 13.27 -6.45 -11.54
C ALA A 179 14.14 -5.19 -11.74
N ALA A 180 13.70 -4.25 -12.58
CA ALA A 180 14.38 -2.98 -12.78
C ALA A 180 14.36 -2.12 -11.50
N ASN A 181 13.21 -2.03 -10.84
CA ASN A 181 13.05 -1.30 -9.57
C ASN A 181 13.92 -1.90 -8.45
N ARG A 182 14.10 -3.24 -8.40
CA ARG A 182 15.03 -3.89 -7.46
C ARG A 182 16.49 -3.48 -7.70
N ARG A 183 16.91 -3.37 -8.97
CA ARG A 183 18.28 -2.92 -9.29
C ARG A 183 18.49 -1.46 -8.92
N LEU A 184 17.49 -0.62 -9.18
CA LEU A 184 17.52 0.78 -8.76
C LEU A 184 17.58 0.91 -7.24
N ALA A 185 16.78 0.15 -6.50
CA ALA A 185 16.81 0.11 -5.04
C ALA A 185 18.20 -0.30 -4.48
N GLN A 186 18.89 -1.23 -5.14
CA GLN A 186 20.27 -1.59 -4.78
C GLN A 186 21.25 -0.44 -5.03
N LEU A 187 21.08 0.30 -6.13
CA LEU A 187 21.88 1.51 -6.41
C LEU A 187 21.64 2.57 -5.33
N GLN A 188 20.37 2.82 -4.97
CA GLN A 188 19.99 3.76 -3.93
C GLN A 188 20.62 3.40 -2.56
N ASP A 189 20.61 2.11 -2.20
CA ASP A 189 21.24 1.64 -0.96
C ASP A 189 22.76 1.87 -0.96
N GLU A 190 23.45 1.68 -2.08
CA GLU A 190 24.89 1.92 -2.16
C GLU A 190 25.23 3.42 -2.16
N ILE A 191 24.41 4.26 -2.79
CA ILE A 191 24.56 5.72 -2.70
C ILE A 191 24.34 6.21 -1.26
N ASP A 192 23.32 5.69 -0.57
CA ASP A 192 23.03 6.08 0.83
C ASP A 192 24.14 5.64 1.82
N ARG A 193 24.99 4.68 1.44
CA ARG A 193 26.18 4.24 2.21
C ARG A 193 27.41 5.12 2.02
N VAL A 194 27.43 5.97 1.01
CA VAL A 194 28.55 6.86 0.76
C VAL A 194 28.79 7.78 1.95
N CYS A 195 30.05 7.96 2.36
CA CYS A 195 30.39 8.87 3.46
C CYS A 195 30.30 10.32 2.98
N CYS A 196 29.17 10.98 3.24
CA CYS A 196 28.90 12.33 2.77
C CYS A 196 28.35 13.20 3.93
N PRO A 197 29.19 13.65 4.88
CA PRO A 197 28.73 14.46 6.00
C PRO A 197 28.25 15.85 5.59
N ASP A 198 28.81 16.39 4.49
CA ASP A 198 28.69 17.79 4.10
C ASP A 198 27.57 18.08 3.10
N PHE A 199 27.02 17.04 2.45
CA PHE A 199 26.03 17.21 1.39
C PHE A 199 24.78 16.33 1.63
N TRP A 200 23.62 16.82 1.17
CA TRP A 200 22.48 16.01 0.82
C TRP A 200 22.65 15.60 -0.65
N LEU A 201 22.38 14.34 -0.96
CA LEU A 201 22.47 13.81 -2.31
C LEU A 201 21.07 13.65 -2.89
N TRP A 202 20.83 14.22 -4.06
CA TRP A 202 19.58 14.06 -4.78
C TRP A 202 19.81 13.22 -6.02
N LEU A 203 19.14 12.07 -6.07
CA LEU A 203 19.22 11.14 -7.18
C LEU A 203 18.06 11.39 -8.13
N ASP A 204 18.41 11.61 -9.37
CA ASP A 204 17.50 11.67 -10.51
C ASP A 204 17.85 10.57 -11.51
N THR A 205 16.83 9.94 -12.11
CA THR A 205 17.00 8.81 -13.02
C THR A 205 16.18 9.00 -14.29
N SER A 206 16.74 8.58 -15.44
CA SER A 206 16.07 8.54 -16.73
C SER A 206 16.31 7.19 -17.39
N GLY A 207 15.25 6.63 -17.98
CA GLY A 207 15.27 5.29 -18.56
C GLY A 207 15.05 4.19 -17.52
N THR A 208 15.32 2.95 -17.88
CA THR A 208 14.98 1.76 -17.09
C THR A 208 16.21 0.92 -16.79
N ALA A 209 16.38 0.44 -15.56
CA ALA A 209 17.48 -0.43 -15.14
C ALA A 209 17.31 -1.86 -15.66
N THR A 210 17.39 -2.06 -16.98
CA THR A 210 17.23 -3.37 -17.64
C THR A 210 18.40 -4.30 -17.40
N GLU A 211 19.59 -3.75 -17.17
CA GLU A 211 20.84 -4.47 -16.93
C GLU A 211 21.32 -4.35 -15.49
N ASN A 212 22.29 -5.20 -15.11
CA ASN A 212 22.89 -5.11 -13.79
C ASN A 212 23.73 -3.85 -13.65
N ILE A 213 23.51 -3.08 -12.60
CA ILE A 213 24.28 -1.88 -12.29
C ILE A 213 25.52 -2.30 -11.48
N PRO A 214 26.74 -1.90 -11.85
CA PRO A 214 27.95 -2.17 -11.07
C PRO A 214 28.03 -1.27 -9.84
N VAL A 215 27.09 -1.44 -8.89
CA VAL A 215 26.82 -0.49 -7.79
C VAL A 215 28.06 -0.18 -6.92
N ALA A 216 28.95 -1.15 -6.69
CA ALA A 216 30.20 -0.91 -5.95
C ALA A 216 31.13 0.07 -6.68
N ARG A 217 31.25 -0.09 -8.01
CA ARG A 217 32.05 0.82 -8.84
C ARG A 217 31.44 2.24 -8.88
N VAL A 218 30.13 2.31 -8.96
CA VAL A 218 29.41 3.62 -8.89
C VAL A 218 29.70 4.30 -7.57
N ARG A 219 29.57 3.59 -6.45
CA ARG A 219 29.88 4.12 -5.11
C ARG A 219 31.31 4.65 -5.03
N ASP A 220 32.30 3.84 -5.45
CA ASP A 220 33.72 4.25 -5.38
C ASP A 220 34.03 5.48 -6.25
N ARG A 221 33.34 5.66 -7.37
CA ARG A 221 33.45 6.86 -8.21
C ARG A 221 32.77 8.06 -7.59
N LEU A 222 31.61 7.85 -7.00
CA LEU A 222 30.87 8.89 -6.30
C LEU A 222 31.65 9.40 -5.07
N ASP A 223 32.23 8.48 -4.26
CA ASP A 223 33.08 8.85 -3.13
C ASP A 223 34.27 9.72 -3.56
N LYS A 224 34.96 9.33 -4.65
CA LYS A 224 36.07 10.10 -5.20
C LYS A 224 35.63 11.47 -5.70
N TRP A 225 34.51 11.56 -6.36
CA TRP A 225 33.96 12.83 -6.84
C TRP A 225 33.58 13.74 -5.68
N LEU A 226 32.87 13.26 -4.66
CA LEU A 226 32.50 14.05 -3.48
C LEU A 226 33.72 14.59 -2.73
N ALA A 227 34.79 13.83 -2.66
CA ALA A 227 36.05 14.27 -2.07
C ALA A 227 36.73 15.46 -2.79
N THR A 228 36.34 15.74 -4.03
CA THR A 228 36.84 16.92 -4.77
C THR A 228 36.05 18.21 -4.52
N LEU A 229 34.86 18.08 -3.85
CA LEU A 229 33.97 19.22 -3.66
C LEU A 229 34.33 20.00 -2.38
N ASN A 230 34.28 21.32 -2.48
CA ASN A 230 34.43 22.24 -1.36
C ASN A 230 33.04 22.77 -0.96
N VAL A 231 32.50 22.26 0.16
CA VAL A 231 31.15 22.59 0.61
C VAL A 231 30.95 24.07 0.92
N ASP A 232 31.97 24.77 1.50
CA ASP A 232 31.85 26.17 1.88
C ASP A 232 31.88 27.08 0.67
N GLN A 233 32.69 26.74 -0.33
CA GLN A 233 32.73 27.46 -1.61
C GLN A 233 31.38 27.30 -2.36
N ILE A 234 30.85 26.08 -2.45
CA ILE A 234 29.57 25.80 -3.12
C ILE A 234 28.43 26.51 -2.40
N ALA A 235 28.37 26.44 -1.04
CA ALA A 235 27.35 27.11 -0.25
C ALA A 235 27.40 28.64 -0.37
N SER A 236 28.60 29.24 -0.47
CA SER A 236 28.76 30.70 -0.65
C SER A 236 28.29 31.13 -2.04
N THR A 237 28.64 30.38 -3.08
CA THR A 237 28.24 30.67 -4.46
C THR A 237 26.71 30.53 -4.64
N ALA A 238 26.11 29.47 -4.09
CA ALA A 238 24.66 29.25 -4.15
C ALA A 238 23.86 30.34 -3.42
N LYS A 239 24.42 30.95 -2.35
CA LYS A 239 23.80 32.09 -1.67
C LYS A 239 23.92 33.41 -2.46
N ALA A 240 24.97 33.57 -3.21
CA ALA A 240 25.23 34.80 -3.95
C ALA A 240 24.44 34.89 -5.28
N GLN A 241 24.09 33.78 -5.87
CA GLN A 241 23.43 33.68 -7.17
C GLN A 241 22.31 32.66 -7.11
N SER A 242 21.05 33.10 -7.30
CA SER A 242 19.86 32.21 -7.27
C SER A 242 19.87 31.10 -8.34
N ASP A 243 20.61 31.30 -9.44
CA ASP A 243 20.66 30.37 -10.59
C ASP A 243 21.99 29.59 -10.66
N THR A 244 22.70 29.47 -9.53
CA THR A 244 23.95 28.69 -9.51
C THR A 244 23.67 27.23 -9.70
N GLU A 245 24.24 26.62 -10.74
CA GLU A 245 24.22 25.18 -10.95
C GLU A 245 25.00 24.47 -9.83
N LEU A 246 24.31 23.57 -9.12
CA LEU A 246 24.93 22.73 -8.11
C LEU A 246 25.79 21.63 -8.77
N PRO A 247 26.84 21.14 -8.09
CA PRO A 247 27.63 20.04 -8.63
C PRO A 247 26.81 18.79 -8.89
N VAL A 248 27.01 18.21 -10.08
CA VAL A 248 26.30 17.03 -10.56
C VAL A 248 27.29 15.92 -10.93
N PHE A 249 27.03 14.73 -10.42
CA PHE A 249 27.64 13.49 -10.86
C PHE A 249 26.67 12.76 -11.78
N SER A 250 27.12 12.35 -12.98
CA SER A 250 26.26 11.64 -13.94
C SER A 250 26.94 10.38 -14.43
N GLU A 251 26.14 9.31 -14.56
CA GLU A 251 26.59 8.03 -15.09
C GLU A 251 25.46 7.31 -15.83
N SER A 252 25.83 6.53 -16.87
CA SER A 252 24.90 5.70 -17.63
C SER A 252 25.29 4.23 -17.52
N CYS A 253 24.30 3.38 -17.29
CA CYS A 253 24.44 1.93 -17.21
C CYS A 253 23.35 1.28 -18.09
N GLY A 254 23.72 0.84 -19.28
CA GLY A 254 22.77 0.36 -20.28
C GLY A 254 21.76 1.46 -20.65
N SER A 255 20.48 1.18 -20.51
CA SER A 255 19.40 2.15 -20.79
C SER A 255 19.07 3.08 -19.61
N LEU A 256 19.69 2.88 -18.45
CA LEU A 256 19.53 3.77 -17.30
C LEU A 256 20.59 4.85 -17.30
N THR A 257 20.19 6.10 -17.24
CA THR A 257 21.06 7.25 -16.89
C THR A 257 20.61 7.78 -15.54
N PHE A 258 21.55 8.08 -14.67
CA PHE A 258 21.25 8.71 -13.39
C PHE A 258 22.17 9.86 -13.10
N THR A 259 21.65 10.85 -12.39
CA THR A 259 22.38 12.02 -11.95
C THR A 259 22.24 12.19 -10.45
N ILE A 260 23.32 12.60 -9.79
CA ILE A 260 23.35 12.86 -8.36
C ILE A 260 23.78 14.31 -8.16
N THR A 261 22.87 15.13 -7.64
CA THR A 261 23.16 16.53 -7.32
C THR A 261 23.55 16.63 -5.85
N ALA A 262 24.71 17.30 -5.58
CA ALA A 262 25.20 17.53 -4.23
C ALA A 262 24.70 18.87 -3.68
N HIS A 263 23.78 18.84 -2.73
CA HIS A 263 23.25 20.01 -2.04
C HIS A 263 24.03 20.26 -0.76
N PRO A 264 24.68 21.42 -0.57
CA PRO A 264 25.49 21.69 0.63
C PRO A 264 24.62 21.77 1.88
N LYS A 265 25.02 21.06 2.93
CA LYS A 265 24.38 21.16 4.25
C LYS A 265 24.79 22.43 4.95
N SER A 266 23.87 23.01 5.74
CA SER A 266 24.24 24.04 6.71
C SER A 266 25.21 23.49 7.77
N PRO A 267 26.10 24.30 8.35
CA PRO A 267 27.12 23.84 9.29
C PRO A 267 26.57 23.04 10.48
N ASP A 268 25.38 23.37 10.95
CA ASP A 268 24.67 22.68 12.04
C ASP A 268 24.11 21.29 11.64
N GLN A 269 23.93 21.06 10.34
CA GLN A 269 23.43 19.77 9.80
C GLN A 269 24.54 18.84 9.31
N ARG A 270 25.78 19.31 9.28
CA ARG A 270 26.96 18.48 8.94
C ARG A 270 27.15 17.45 10.05
N SER A 271 27.53 16.24 9.72
CA SER A 271 27.65 15.10 10.66
C SER A 271 26.34 14.46 11.14
N SER A 272 25.18 14.88 10.66
CA SER A 272 23.91 14.20 10.98
C SER A 272 23.91 12.76 10.45
N GLU A 273 23.48 11.80 11.28
CA GLU A 273 23.30 10.38 10.89
C GLU A 273 22.00 10.14 10.09
N ALA A 274 21.26 11.18 9.76
CA ALA A 274 20.03 11.07 8.97
C ALA A 274 20.31 10.51 7.57
N ARG A 275 19.30 9.89 6.96
CA ARG A 275 19.37 9.44 5.57
C ARG A 275 19.82 10.59 4.67
N ARG A 276 20.82 10.32 3.83
CA ARG A 276 21.51 11.35 3.02
C ARG A 276 20.94 11.49 1.64
N LEU A 277 20.31 10.42 1.15
CA LEU A 277 19.76 10.35 -0.20
C LEU A 277 18.31 10.83 -0.22
N GLY A 278 18.06 11.91 -0.96
CA GLY A 278 16.74 12.27 -1.49
C GLY A 278 16.60 11.69 -2.89
N VAL A 279 15.45 11.14 -3.21
CA VAL A 279 15.16 10.67 -4.56
C VAL A 279 14.19 11.66 -5.19
N ILE A 280 14.63 12.29 -6.29
CA ILE A 280 13.76 13.03 -7.20
C ILE A 280 13.74 12.21 -8.47
N SER A 281 12.59 11.72 -8.84
CA SER A 281 12.40 11.09 -10.14
C SER A 281 11.50 12.00 -10.96
N PRO A 282 12.03 12.75 -11.93
CA PRO A 282 11.20 13.50 -12.88
C PRO A 282 10.36 12.58 -13.75
N ASP A 283 10.82 11.34 -13.95
CA ASP A 283 10.05 10.27 -14.59
C ASP A 283 8.89 9.77 -13.73
N LEU A 284 8.73 10.26 -12.50
CA LEU A 284 7.49 10.11 -11.71
C LEU A 284 6.26 10.70 -12.42
N LEU A 285 6.49 11.63 -13.35
CA LEU A 285 5.47 12.17 -14.24
C LEU A 285 5.39 11.40 -15.56
N SER A 286 6.35 10.52 -15.88
CA SER A 286 6.35 9.71 -17.08
C SER A 286 5.63 8.39 -16.85
N GLU A 287 4.39 8.35 -17.34
CA GLU A 287 3.59 7.14 -17.55
C GLU A 287 3.47 6.19 -16.34
N CYS A 288 2.89 6.69 -15.25
CA CYS A 288 2.25 5.79 -14.29
C CYS A 288 1.16 5.02 -15.05
N ASN A 289 1.45 3.79 -15.45
CA ASN A 289 0.51 2.94 -16.19
C ASN A 289 -0.52 2.29 -15.25
N ALA A 290 -0.88 2.96 -14.14
CA ALA A 290 -1.83 2.46 -13.15
C ALA A 290 -3.15 2.02 -13.79
N HIS A 291 -3.64 2.76 -14.79
CA HIS A 291 -4.84 2.40 -15.55
C HIS A 291 -4.71 1.05 -16.27
N GLU A 292 -3.54 0.75 -16.85
CA GLU A 292 -3.31 -0.54 -17.51
C GLU A 292 -3.17 -1.68 -16.50
N ASP A 293 -2.50 -1.47 -15.39
CA ASP A 293 -2.36 -2.46 -14.32
C ASP A 293 -3.74 -2.79 -13.70
N ILE A 294 -4.57 -1.78 -13.45
CA ILE A 294 -5.97 -1.96 -13.03
C ILE A 294 -6.74 -2.76 -14.08
N ARG A 295 -6.66 -2.36 -15.34
CA ARG A 295 -7.34 -3.04 -16.45
C ARG A 295 -6.96 -4.51 -16.53
N GLN A 296 -5.67 -4.82 -16.48
CA GLN A 296 -5.17 -6.19 -16.54
C GLN A 296 -5.59 -7.01 -15.32
N ALA A 297 -5.55 -6.42 -14.12
CA ALA A 297 -6.01 -7.09 -12.90
C ALA A 297 -7.49 -7.50 -13.01
N VAL A 298 -8.37 -6.58 -13.44
CA VAL A 298 -9.79 -6.88 -13.65
C VAL A 298 -9.99 -7.96 -14.72
N ILE A 299 -9.35 -7.84 -15.90
CA ILE A 299 -9.52 -8.80 -16.99
C ILE A 299 -9.07 -10.20 -16.59
N ARG A 300 -7.97 -10.30 -15.86
CA ARG A 300 -7.44 -11.57 -15.35
C ARG A 300 -8.43 -12.25 -14.41
N LYS A 301 -8.93 -11.52 -13.42
CA LYS A 301 -9.80 -12.06 -12.36
C LYS A 301 -11.24 -12.28 -12.84
N ALA A 302 -11.75 -11.46 -13.76
CA ALA A 302 -13.10 -11.62 -14.33
C ALA A 302 -13.34 -12.95 -15.06
N LYS A 303 -12.28 -13.65 -15.49
CA LYS A 303 -12.35 -14.91 -16.21
C LYS A 303 -12.23 -16.16 -15.33
N CYS A 304 -11.92 -15.98 -14.04
CA CYS A 304 -11.56 -17.11 -13.16
C CYS A 304 -12.74 -18.03 -12.84
N TYR A 305 -13.96 -17.47 -12.62
CA TYR A 305 -15.05 -18.21 -11.98
C TYR A 305 -16.29 -18.44 -12.84
N GLY A 306 -16.36 -17.90 -14.07
CA GLY A 306 -17.52 -18.04 -14.92
C GLY A 306 -18.73 -17.22 -14.43
N ASP A 307 -19.91 -17.81 -14.44
CA ASP A 307 -21.15 -17.13 -13.99
C ASP A 307 -21.39 -17.39 -12.52
N MET A 308 -21.24 -16.34 -11.71
CA MET A 308 -21.40 -16.40 -10.26
C MET A 308 -22.89 -16.31 -9.91
N ASP A 309 -23.34 -16.99 -8.84
CA ASP A 309 -24.72 -16.94 -8.33
C ASP A 309 -25.04 -15.64 -7.56
N LEU A 310 -24.03 -15.00 -6.96
CA LEU A 310 -24.11 -13.72 -6.26
C LEU A 310 -23.33 -12.63 -6.99
N PRO A 311 -23.52 -11.34 -6.63
CA PRO A 311 -22.63 -10.25 -7.04
C PRO A 311 -21.16 -10.59 -6.78
N TYR A 312 -20.29 -10.23 -7.72
CA TYR A 312 -18.86 -10.51 -7.65
C TYR A 312 -18.06 -9.20 -7.73
N ILE A 313 -17.28 -8.94 -6.69
CA ILE A 313 -16.43 -7.77 -6.54
C ILE A 313 -14.97 -8.18 -6.68
N ILE A 314 -14.22 -7.48 -7.51
CA ILE A 314 -12.75 -7.60 -7.56
C ILE A 314 -12.17 -6.48 -6.71
N ALA A 315 -11.51 -6.83 -5.60
CA ALA A 315 -10.78 -5.87 -4.78
C ALA A 315 -9.33 -5.78 -5.28
N ILE A 316 -8.91 -4.57 -5.62
CA ILE A 316 -7.59 -4.28 -6.18
C ILE A 316 -6.83 -3.33 -5.24
N ASN A 317 -5.63 -3.71 -4.84
CA ASN A 317 -4.69 -2.77 -4.26
C ASN A 317 -3.69 -2.37 -5.35
N VAL A 318 -3.65 -1.10 -5.73
CA VAL A 318 -2.72 -0.56 -6.73
C VAL A 318 -1.40 -0.26 -6.04
N ILE A 319 -0.34 -1.00 -6.39
CA ILE A 319 0.96 -0.91 -5.72
C ILE A 319 1.91 -0.04 -6.52
N ASN A 320 2.67 0.80 -5.81
CA ASN A 320 3.66 1.72 -6.38
C ASN A 320 3.07 2.79 -7.30
N SER A 321 1.80 3.12 -7.14
CA SER A 321 1.27 4.35 -7.69
C SER A 321 1.67 5.49 -6.76
N GLU A 322 2.55 6.37 -7.18
CA GLU A 322 2.89 7.53 -6.35
C GLU A 322 1.77 8.59 -6.36
N LEU A 323 0.94 8.56 -7.39
CA LEU A 323 -0.20 9.46 -7.57
C LEU A 323 -1.29 8.73 -8.38
N LEU A 324 -2.06 7.85 -7.74
CA LEU A 324 -3.23 7.26 -8.39
C LEU A 324 -4.35 8.30 -8.45
N GLU A 325 -4.61 8.81 -9.64
CA GLU A 325 -5.74 9.71 -9.85
C GLU A 325 -7.04 8.92 -10.11
N PHE A 326 -8.17 9.55 -9.84
CA PHE A 326 -9.46 8.93 -10.12
C PHE A 326 -9.65 8.68 -11.62
N ASP A 327 -9.06 9.52 -12.48
CA ASP A 327 -9.08 9.35 -13.93
C ASP A 327 -8.33 8.09 -14.38
N ASP A 328 -7.26 7.67 -13.70
CA ASP A 328 -6.60 6.39 -13.97
C ASP A 328 -7.52 5.20 -13.72
N MET A 329 -8.29 5.26 -12.62
CA MET A 329 -9.29 4.23 -12.33
C MET A 329 -10.34 4.16 -13.44
N LEU A 330 -10.82 5.31 -13.91
CA LEU A 330 -11.79 5.38 -15.01
C LEU A 330 -11.20 4.90 -16.32
N ASP A 331 -9.98 5.27 -16.64
CA ASP A 331 -9.28 4.87 -17.85
C ASP A 331 -9.04 3.36 -17.89
N GLY A 332 -8.67 2.77 -16.76
CA GLY A 332 -8.53 1.32 -16.63
C GLY A 332 -9.86 0.57 -16.81
N LEU A 333 -10.96 1.10 -16.28
CA LEU A 333 -12.27 0.44 -16.31
C LEU A 333 -13.05 0.72 -17.60
N PHE A 334 -13.10 1.96 -18.06
CA PHE A 334 -13.93 2.41 -19.19
C PHE A 334 -13.15 2.71 -20.46
N GLY A 335 -11.82 2.72 -20.40
CA GLY A 335 -10.92 3.08 -21.50
C GLY A 335 -10.50 4.55 -21.48
N ARG A 336 -9.34 4.83 -22.04
CA ARG A 336 -8.70 6.17 -22.07
C ARG A 336 -9.55 7.17 -22.84
N ILE A 337 -9.43 8.44 -22.46
CA ILE A 337 -10.06 9.54 -23.19
C ILE A 337 -9.27 9.79 -24.48
N GLU A 338 -9.93 9.69 -25.62
CA GLU A 338 -9.44 10.10 -26.94
C GLU A 338 -10.01 11.46 -27.29
N VAL A 339 -9.12 12.37 -27.67
CA VAL A 339 -9.48 13.70 -28.18
C VAL A 339 -9.28 13.71 -29.70
N THR A 340 -10.36 13.87 -30.44
CA THR A 340 -10.30 14.06 -31.88
C THR A 340 -10.43 15.55 -32.16
N THR A 341 -9.42 16.13 -32.79
CA THR A 341 -9.43 17.54 -33.22
C THR A 341 -9.53 17.62 -34.73
N TRP A 342 -10.31 18.56 -35.24
CA TRP A 342 -10.38 18.86 -36.66
C TRP A 342 -10.55 20.36 -36.87
N GLN A 343 -10.05 20.84 -38.00
CA GLN A 343 -10.18 22.24 -38.40
C GLN A 343 -11.21 22.38 -39.48
N GLN A 344 -12.16 23.30 -39.32
CA GLN A 344 -13.09 23.68 -40.38
C GLN A 344 -12.43 24.60 -41.42
N PRO A 345 -12.98 24.71 -42.64
CA PRO A 345 -12.41 25.51 -43.75
C PRO A 345 -12.13 26.98 -43.43
N ARG A 346 -12.61 27.52 -42.32
CA ARG A 346 -12.35 28.91 -41.87
C ARG A 346 -11.34 29.01 -40.74
N GLY A 347 -10.54 27.96 -40.50
CA GLY A 347 -9.49 27.99 -39.48
C GLY A 347 -9.95 27.78 -38.04
N ILE A 348 -11.25 27.51 -37.80
CA ILE A 348 -11.78 27.25 -36.47
C ILE A 348 -11.48 25.79 -36.10
N TRP A 349 -10.80 25.58 -34.99
CA TRP A 349 -10.54 24.27 -34.42
C TRP A 349 -11.73 23.76 -33.61
N HIS A 350 -12.11 22.54 -33.86
CA HIS A 350 -13.09 21.80 -33.09
C HIS A 350 -12.44 20.59 -32.45
N HIS A 351 -12.97 20.18 -31.32
CA HIS A 351 -12.58 18.93 -30.68
C HIS A 351 -13.79 18.18 -30.16
N THR A 352 -13.70 16.87 -30.12
CA THR A 352 -14.62 16.00 -29.40
C THR A 352 -13.84 15.01 -28.58
N THR A 353 -14.39 14.63 -27.44
CA THR A 353 -13.81 13.64 -26.54
C THR A 353 -14.70 12.40 -26.51
N ARG A 354 -14.07 11.25 -26.57
CA ARG A 354 -14.73 9.96 -26.34
C ARG A 354 -13.80 9.06 -25.56
N ARG A 355 -14.36 8.04 -24.89
CA ARG A 355 -13.51 6.98 -24.33
C ARG A 355 -13.22 5.93 -25.40
N ALA A 356 -11.96 5.50 -25.48
CA ALA A 356 -11.55 4.38 -26.30
C ALA A 356 -12.22 3.08 -25.81
N PRO A 357 -12.59 2.17 -26.69
CA PRO A 357 -13.23 0.90 -26.29
C PRO A 357 -12.19 -0.14 -25.83
N ASN A 358 -11.27 0.26 -24.96
CA ASN A 358 -10.14 -0.55 -24.49
C ASN A 358 -10.10 -0.73 -22.98
N GLY A 359 -11.15 -0.36 -22.24
CA GLY A 359 -11.26 -0.56 -20.81
C GLY A 359 -11.52 -2.01 -20.38
N ALA A 360 -11.51 -2.26 -19.08
CA ALA A 360 -11.87 -3.57 -18.53
C ALA A 360 -13.37 -3.90 -18.72
N TRP A 361 -14.23 -2.87 -18.77
CA TRP A 361 -15.69 -3.02 -18.94
C TRP A 361 -16.20 -2.66 -20.34
N THR A 362 -15.32 -2.15 -21.19
CA THR A 362 -15.69 -1.68 -22.54
C THR A 362 -14.90 -2.38 -23.64
N SER A 363 -15.52 -2.61 -24.77
CA SER A 363 -14.87 -3.09 -25.99
C SER A 363 -15.55 -2.50 -27.23
N SER A 364 -14.94 -2.68 -28.40
CA SER A 364 -15.53 -2.26 -29.69
C SER A 364 -16.86 -2.97 -30.01
N THR A 365 -17.11 -4.12 -29.39
CA THR A 365 -18.33 -4.93 -29.61
C THR A 365 -19.37 -4.77 -28.50
N GLY A 366 -19.13 -3.89 -27.53
CA GLY A 366 -20.07 -3.63 -26.43
C GLY A 366 -19.49 -3.90 -25.03
N PRO A 367 -20.35 -4.06 -24.02
CA PRO A 367 -19.90 -4.30 -22.63
C PRO A 367 -19.02 -5.53 -22.48
N ARG A 368 -17.98 -5.41 -21.65
CA ARG A 368 -17.01 -6.46 -21.35
C ARG A 368 -17.09 -6.83 -19.87
N ASN A 369 -16.80 -8.10 -19.54
CA ASN A 369 -16.80 -8.62 -18.18
C ASN A 369 -18.08 -8.31 -17.35
N PRO A 370 -19.28 -8.55 -17.91
CA PRO A 370 -20.53 -8.24 -17.19
C PRO A 370 -20.79 -9.16 -15.98
N GLY A 371 -19.98 -10.20 -15.77
CA GLY A 371 -20.01 -11.04 -14.58
C GLY A 371 -19.45 -10.32 -13.33
N VAL A 372 -18.67 -9.25 -13.51
CA VAL A 372 -18.12 -8.44 -12.43
C VAL A 372 -19.14 -7.36 -12.06
N SER A 373 -19.54 -7.31 -10.79
CA SER A 373 -20.53 -6.35 -10.28
C SER A 373 -19.92 -4.99 -9.93
N GLY A 374 -18.64 -4.97 -9.58
CA GLY A 374 -17.89 -3.77 -9.26
C GLY A 374 -16.44 -4.06 -8.97
N VAL A 375 -15.65 -3.01 -8.84
CA VAL A 375 -14.24 -3.07 -8.45
C VAL A 375 -14.03 -2.19 -7.22
N LEU A 376 -13.46 -2.76 -6.18
CA LEU A 376 -13.04 -2.05 -4.97
C LEU A 376 -11.56 -1.70 -5.11
N ILE A 377 -11.23 -0.41 -5.21
CA ILE A 377 -9.86 0.04 -5.44
C ILE A 377 -9.29 0.70 -4.19
N ALA A 378 -8.13 0.25 -3.76
CA ALA A 378 -7.28 0.87 -2.77
C ALA A 378 -6.00 1.41 -3.45
N ASP A 379 -5.54 2.59 -3.03
CA ASP A 379 -4.30 3.19 -3.51
C ASP A 379 -3.15 2.91 -2.55
N ASN A 380 -2.16 2.16 -3.02
CA ASN A 380 -0.94 1.83 -2.28
C ASN A 380 -1.19 1.48 -0.79
N LEU A 381 -2.20 0.63 -0.56
CA LEU A 381 -2.59 0.23 0.78
C LEU A 381 -1.56 -0.72 1.38
N THR A 382 -0.86 -0.23 2.37
CA THR A 382 0.23 -0.90 3.09
C THR A 382 -0.03 -0.86 4.60
N PRO A 383 0.70 -1.61 5.42
CA PRO A 383 0.56 -1.49 6.88
C PRO A 383 0.78 -0.07 7.44
N THR A 384 1.49 0.80 6.71
CA THR A 384 1.72 2.19 7.11
C THR A 384 0.63 3.16 6.63
N THR A 385 -0.04 2.87 5.51
CA THR A 385 -1.02 3.78 4.89
C THR A 385 -2.47 3.49 5.26
N ILE A 386 -2.77 2.35 5.88
CA ILE A 386 -4.15 1.96 6.27
C ILE A 386 -4.88 2.96 7.17
N GLY A 387 -4.15 3.85 7.84
CA GLY A 387 -4.74 4.90 8.68
C GLY A 387 -5.33 6.08 7.89
N VAL A 388 -4.93 6.23 6.64
CA VAL A 388 -5.37 7.33 5.76
C VAL A 388 -6.10 6.81 4.53
N GLU A 389 -5.79 5.59 4.09
CA GLU A 389 -6.35 4.99 2.90
C GLU A 389 -7.73 4.38 3.17
N THR A 390 -8.68 4.65 2.28
CA THR A 390 -10.01 4.04 2.31
C THR A 390 -10.40 3.58 0.91
N PRO A 391 -10.54 2.27 0.69
CA PRO A 391 -10.90 1.75 -0.62
C PRO A 391 -12.23 2.28 -1.12
N VAL A 392 -12.31 2.56 -2.42
CA VAL A 392 -13.52 3.06 -3.09
C VAL A 392 -14.12 1.98 -3.98
N LEU A 393 -15.40 1.68 -3.80
CA LEU A 393 -16.12 0.75 -4.65
C LEU A 393 -16.67 1.48 -5.89
N ILE A 394 -16.27 1.04 -7.08
CA ILE A 394 -16.79 1.51 -8.37
C ILE A 394 -17.72 0.44 -8.92
N HIS A 395 -19.01 0.79 -9.05
CA HIS A 395 -20.02 -0.13 -9.57
C HIS A 395 -19.91 -0.29 -11.08
N ASN A 396 -19.98 -1.54 -11.56
CA ASN A 396 -20.04 -1.82 -13.00
C ASN A 396 -21.47 -1.55 -13.52
N PRO A 397 -21.67 -0.54 -14.38
CA PRO A 397 -23.01 -0.21 -14.89
C PRO A 397 -23.59 -1.30 -15.80
N CYS A 398 -22.76 -2.21 -16.32
CA CYS A 398 -23.14 -3.33 -17.17
C CYS A 398 -23.10 -4.67 -16.43
N GLY A 399 -22.93 -4.67 -15.12
CA GLY A 399 -22.89 -5.89 -14.32
C GLY A 399 -24.22 -6.62 -14.31
N ARG A 400 -24.21 -7.94 -14.63
CA ARG A 400 -25.45 -8.76 -14.65
C ARG A 400 -26.08 -8.90 -13.27
N LYS A 401 -25.29 -8.87 -12.23
CA LYS A 401 -25.71 -8.95 -10.82
C LYS A 401 -25.17 -7.74 -10.07
N PRO A 402 -25.89 -6.60 -10.11
CA PRO A 402 -25.45 -5.40 -9.44
C PRO A 402 -25.46 -5.59 -7.92
N LEU A 403 -24.43 -5.07 -7.22
CA LEU A 403 -24.44 -5.00 -5.77
C LEU A 403 -25.37 -3.86 -5.32
N PRO A 404 -26.37 -4.10 -4.44
CA PRO A 404 -27.17 -3.04 -3.87
C PRO A 404 -26.31 -2.03 -3.09
N LYS A 405 -26.57 -0.74 -3.28
CA LYS A 405 -25.71 0.34 -2.76
C LYS A 405 -25.74 0.47 -1.23
N ASP A 406 -26.83 0.07 -0.60
CA ASP A 406 -27.04 0.07 0.84
C ASP A 406 -26.25 -1.03 1.57
N ILE A 407 -25.75 -2.03 0.84
CA ILE A 407 -24.99 -3.13 1.43
C ILE A 407 -23.55 -2.70 1.76
N TRP A 408 -22.95 -1.80 0.96
CA TRP A 408 -21.56 -1.39 1.14
C TRP A 408 -21.45 -0.02 1.80
N PRO A 409 -21.04 0.09 3.09
CA PRO A 409 -21.09 1.34 3.83
C PRO A 409 -19.83 2.24 3.69
N LEU A 410 -18.84 1.85 2.89
CA LEU A 410 -17.68 2.67 2.56
C LEU A 410 -17.94 3.51 1.30
N PRO A 411 -17.02 4.45 0.93
CA PRO A 411 -17.20 5.28 -0.25
C PRO A 411 -17.46 4.48 -1.52
N GLN A 412 -18.41 4.96 -2.34
CA GLN A 412 -18.79 4.31 -3.58
C GLN A 412 -18.90 5.33 -4.72
N ARG A 413 -18.74 4.85 -5.94
CA ARG A 413 -19.00 5.59 -7.18
C ARG A 413 -19.92 4.78 -8.07
N SER A 414 -21.01 5.42 -8.53
CA SER A 414 -21.85 4.89 -9.60
C SER A 414 -21.58 5.70 -10.86
N ILE A 415 -21.32 5.02 -11.94
CA ILE A 415 -20.91 5.63 -13.21
C ILE A 415 -21.88 5.13 -14.28
N ASP A 416 -22.25 5.99 -15.23
CA ASP A 416 -23.08 5.58 -16.36
C ASP A 416 -22.30 4.69 -17.34
N THR A 417 -22.99 4.07 -18.27
CA THR A 417 -22.40 3.15 -19.27
C THR A 417 -21.40 3.82 -20.21
N LEU A 418 -21.40 5.14 -20.27
CA LEU A 418 -20.48 5.94 -21.10
C LEU A 418 -19.25 6.43 -20.30
N GLY A 419 -19.19 6.18 -18.99
CA GLY A 419 -18.11 6.68 -18.13
C GLY A 419 -18.12 8.21 -17.93
N LYS A 420 -19.27 8.87 -18.16
CA LYS A 420 -19.39 10.34 -18.16
C LYS A 420 -20.07 10.91 -16.93
N ARG A 421 -21.12 10.26 -16.43
CA ARG A 421 -21.84 10.68 -15.23
C ARG A 421 -21.37 9.92 -14.02
N ILE A 422 -20.78 10.63 -13.07
CA ILE A 422 -20.25 10.06 -11.83
C ILE A 422 -21.11 10.53 -10.67
N LEU A 423 -21.71 9.59 -9.96
CA LEU A 423 -22.42 9.84 -8.70
C LEU A 423 -21.57 9.33 -7.54
N THR A 424 -21.19 10.25 -6.67
CA THR A 424 -20.42 9.95 -5.46
C THR A 424 -21.38 9.62 -4.32
N HIS A 425 -21.14 8.48 -3.67
CA HIS A 425 -21.83 8.09 -2.46
C HIS A 425 -20.79 8.12 -1.33
N PRO A 426 -20.87 9.07 -0.40
CA PRO A 426 -19.96 9.09 0.73
C PRO A 426 -20.21 7.88 1.64
N GLY A 427 -19.19 7.51 2.42
CA GLY A 427 -19.25 6.37 3.33
C GLY A 427 -18.37 6.58 4.55
N ARG A 428 -18.31 5.58 5.42
CA ARG A 428 -17.41 5.53 6.57
C ARG A 428 -15.96 5.47 6.11
N GLN A 429 -15.03 5.95 6.94
CA GLN A 429 -13.60 5.74 6.68
C GLN A 429 -13.18 4.36 7.17
N ALA A 430 -12.31 3.70 6.40
CA ALA A 430 -11.82 2.36 6.76
C ALA A 430 -11.10 2.34 8.12
N ARG A 431 -10.32 3.38 8.44
CA ARG A 431 -9.66 3.49 9.74
C ARG A 431 -10.63 3.48 10.91
N ASP A 432 -11.80 4.13 10.77
CA ASP A 432 -12.81 4.19 11.84
C ASP A 432 -13.48 2.82 12.03
N VAL A 433 -13.68 2.09 10.94
CA VAL A 433 -14.19 0.71 10.96
C VAL A 433 -13.21 -0.23 11.66
N LEU A 434 -11.91 -0.06 11.40
CA LEU A 434 -10.83 -0.88 11.96
C LEU A 434 -10.39 -0.43 13.36
N GLY A 435 -10.94 0.67 13.88
CA GLY A 435 -10.58 1.21 15.20
C GLY A 435 -9.13 1.70 15.29
N LEU A 436 -8.58 2.20 14.17
CA LEU A 436 -7.22 2.72 14.14
C LEU A 436 -7.15 4.14 14.69
N PRO A 437 -6.05 4.52 15.40
CA PRO A 437 -5.88 5.88 15.88
C PRO A 437 -5.75 6.89 14.72
N VAL A 438 -6.07 8.16 14.99
CA VAL A 438 -5.99 9.25 14.00
C VAL A 438 -4.58 9.41 13.42
N ARG A 439 -3.56 9.17 14.26
CA ARG A 439 -2.16 9.13 13.83
C ARG A 439 -1.72 7.67 13.76
N TRP A 440 -1.78 7.10 12.59
CA TRP A 440 -1.31 5.74 12.31
C TRP A 440 -0.23 5.75 11.22
N PRO A 441 0.84 4.93 11.36
CA PRO A 441 1.27 4.29 12.61
C PRO A 441 1.65 5.33 13.67
N LEU A 442 1.84 4.91 14.93
CA LEU A 442 2.30 5.81 15.98
C LEU A 442 3.62 6.46 15.54
N PRO A 443 3.83 7.77 15.78
CA PRO A 443 5.07 8.44 15.45
C PRO A 443 6.25 7.80 16.17
N ASP A 444 7.40 7.80 15.50
CA ASP A 444 8.67 7.30 16.05
C ASP A 444 9.24 8.23 17.13
#